data_ec08293915203248b95c65700dd23396
#
_entry.id   ec08293915203248b95c65700dd23396
#
_cell.length_a   1.000
_cell.length_b   1.000
_cell.length_c   1.000
_cell.angle_alpha   90.00
_cell.angle_beta   90.00
_cell.angle_gamma   90.00
#
_symmetry.space_group_name_H-M   'P 1'
#
loop_
_entity.id
_entity.type
_entity.pdbx_description
1 polymer ?
#
loop_
_entity_poly.entity_id
_entity_poly.type
_entity_poly.pdbx_seq_one_letter_code
_entity_poly.pdbx_strand_id
1 'polypeptide(L)'
;MPWICAGDFNKITRQSEKLGGRIRLHNQMQPFRDVLDDYGFMDMGFVDAPFTWHKHYADYTVWKRLDQVVATNDWFSMFLGTKIHHLDVTTSDHKALWIVP
;
A
#
# COMPACT_ATOMS: atom_id res chain seq x y z
N MET A 1 -0.43 -13.88 -17.72
CA MET A 1 -0.90 -14.64 -16.56
C MET A 1 -1.41 -13.70 -15.47
N PRO A 2 -2.60 -13.91 -14.90
CA PRO A 2 -3.11 -13.03 -13.86
C PRO A 2 -2.39 -13.28 -12.52
N TRP A 3 -1.90 -12.19 -11.92
CA TRP A 3 -1.21 -12.22 -10.63
C TRP A 3 -1.79 -11.17 -9.70
N ILE A 4 -1.86 -11.51 -8.42
CA ILE A 4 -2.12 -10.60 -7.32
C ILE A 4 -1.05 -10.82 -6.25
N CYS A 5 -0.51 -9.73 -5.73
CA CYS A 5 0.45 -9.74 -4.63
C CYS A 5 -0.03 -8.82 -3.52
N ALA A 6 0.01 -9.29 -2.28
CA ALA A 6 -0.40 -8.53 -1.12
C ALA A 6 0.60 -8.68 0.01
N GLY A 7 0.78 -7.64 0.80
CA GLY A 7 1.61 -7.69 1.99
C GLY A 7 2.27 -6.36 2.33
N ASP A 8 3.18 -6.43 3.28
CA ASP A 8 3.99 -5.30 3.71
C ASP A 8 5.22 -5.20 2.79
N PHE A 9 5.18 -4.23 1.87
CA PHE A 9 6.31 -3.94 0.99
C PHE A 9 7.35 -3.03 1.66
N ASN A 10 7.01 -2.47 2.82
CA ASN A 10 7.85 -1.54 3.57
C ASN A 10 8.29 -0.32 2.75
N LYS A 11 7.50 0.06 1.74
CA LYS A 11 7.77 1.16 0.82
C LYS A 11 6.49 1.90 0.50
N ILE A 12 6.61 3.21 0.31
CA ILE A 12 5.55 4.02 -0.29
C ILE A 12 5.92 4.33 -1.74
N THR A 13 4.92 4.55 -2.58
CA THR A 13 5.12 4.90 -4.00
C THR A 13 4.79 6.36 -4.29
N ARG A 14 4.04 7.01 -3.41
CA ARG A 14 3.61 8.40 -3.54
C ARG A 14 3.66 9.10 -2.19
N GLN A 15 3.87 10.41 -2.21
CA GLN A 15 3.90 11.21 -1.00
C GLN A 15 2.56 11.17 -0.23
N SER A 16 1.44 11.03 -0.94
CA SER A 16 0.11 10.90 -0.33
C SER A 16 -0.06 9.65 0.54
N GLU A 17 0.83 8.67 0.41
CA GLU A 17 0.84 7.46 1.23
C GLU A 17 1.56 7.64 2.56
N LYS A 18 1.95 8.87 2.89
CA LYS A 18 2.63 9.21 4.13
C LYS A 18 2.07 10.51 4.71
N LEU A 19 1.87 10.53 6.02
CA LEU A 19 1.50 11.72 6.78
C LEU A 19 2.42 11.84 7.99
N GLY A 20 3.00 13.04 8.16
CA GLY A 20 3.92 13.32 9.25
C GLY A 20 5.36 12.96 8.94
N GLY A 21 6.29 13.48 9.76
CA GLY A 21 7.72 13.29 9.55
C GLY A 21 8.25 14.02 8.33
N ARG A 22 9.38 13.57 7.81
CA ARG A 22 10.04 14.20 6.66
C ARG A 22 9.35 13.79 5.35
N ILE A 23 9.35 14.72 4.38
CA ILE A 23 8.92 14.43 3.02
C ILE A 23 9.86 13.40 2.41
N ARG A 24 9.28 12.34 1.83
CA ARG A 24 10.04 11.33 1.11
C ARG A 24 10.46 11.89 -0.25
N LEU A 25 11.75 11.82 -0.58
CA LEU A 25 12.21 12.31 -1.86
C LEU A 25 11.75 11.39 -2.99
N HIS A 26 11.48 11.99 -4.16
CA HIS A 26 11.03 11.26 -5.35
C HIS A 26 11.99 10.12 -5.71
N ASN A 27 13.30 10.36 -5.67
CA ASN A 27 14.31 9.35 -5.99
C ASN A 27 14.37 8.18 -4.98
N GLN A 28 13.75 8.33 -3.80
CA GLN A 28 13.64 7.25 -2.82
C GLN A 28 12.44 6.34 -3.11
N MET A 29 11.42 6.87 -3.77
CA MET A 29 10.19 6.14 -4.11
C MET A 29 10.27 5.48 -5.49
N GLN A 30 11.00 6.09 -6.42
CA GLN A 30 11.05 5.68 -7.81
C GLN A 30 11.55 4.24 -8.03
N PRO A 31 12.58 3.73 -7.31
CA PRO A 31 13.03 2.36 -7.53
C PRO A 31 11.94 1.31 -7.31
N PHE A 32 11.09 1.48 -6.29
CA PHE A 32 9.98 0.56 -6.05
C PHE A 32 8.90 0.68 -7.12
N ARG A 33 8.58 1.90 -7.53
CA ARG A 33 7.63 2.14 -8.63
C ARG A 33 8.09 1.49 -9.92
N ASP A 34 9.38 1.60 -10.23
CA ASP A 34 9.96 0.98 -11.44
C ASP A 34 9.85 -0.54 -11.41
N VAL A 35 10.07 -1.16 -10.25
CA VAL A 35 9.90 -2.61 -10.09
C VAL A 35 8.44 -3.01 -10.37
N LEU A 36 7.46 -2.28 -9.83
CA LEU A 36 6.05 -2.56 -10.09
C LEU A 36 5.71 -2.41 -11.57
N ASP A 37 6.21 -1.34 -12.20
CA ASP A 37 5.98 -1.09 -13.62
C ASP A 37 6.60 -2.17 -14.50
N ASP A 38 7.83 -2.60 -14.20
CA ASP A 38 8.56 -3.62 -14.96
C ASP A 38 7.82 -4.96 -14.96
N TYR A 39 7.15 -5.30 -13.85
CA TYR A 39 6.37 -6.54 -13.74
C TYR A 39 4.90 -6.36 -14.11
N GLY A 40 4.51 -5.16 -14.50
CA GLY A 40 3.12 -4.87 -14.88
C GLY A 40 2.15 -4.87 -13.72
N PHE A 41 2.61 -4.63 -12.50
CA PHE A 41 1.76 -4.53 -11.33
C PHE A 41 1.21 -3.13 -11.15
N MET A 42 -0.07 -3.06 -10.80
CA MET A 42 -0.76 -1.82 -10.49
C MET A 42 -1.35 -1.90 -9.07
N ASP A 43 -1.31 -0.78 -8.37
CA ASP A 43 -1.93 -0.65 -7.04
C ASP A 43 -3.44 -0.81 -7.17
N MET A 44 -4.03 -1.68 -6.34
CA MET A 44 -5.47 -1.90 -6.31
C MET A 44 -6.22 -0.87 -5.48
N GLY A 45 -5.51 0.04 -4.80
CA GLY A 45 -6.13 1.03 -3.94
C GLY A 45 -6.70 0.44 -2.65
N PHE A 46 -7.66 1.16 -2.06
CA PHE A 46 -8.32 0.79 -0.81
C PHE A 46 -9.64 1.55 -0.68
N VAL A 47 -10.54 1.09 0.20
CA VAL A 47 -11.88 1.68 0.36
C VAL A 47 -12.06 2.47 1.66
N ASP A 48 -11.18 2.29 2.64
CA ASP A 48 -11.34 2.87 3.97
C ASP A 48 -10.09 3.64 4.42
N ALA A 49 -9.63 3.45 5.65
CA ALA A 49 -8.53 4.25 6.22
C ALA A 49 -7.29 4.27 5.30
N PRO A 50 -6.69 5.45 5.04
CA PRO A 50 -5.64 5.58 4.02
C PRO A 50 -4.28 5.01 4.41
N PHE A 51 -4.05 4.78 5.72
CA PHE A 51 -2.74 4.33 6.20
C PHE A 51 -2.87 2.97 6.87
N THR A 52 -1.83 2.12 6.69
CA THR A 52 -1.80 0.77 7.25
C THR A 52 -0.84 0.64 8.42
N TRP A 53 0.00 1.63 8.64
CA TRP A 53 1.03 1.63 9.67
C TRP A 53 1.18 3.01 10.28
N HIS A 54 1.50 3.06 11.59
CA HIS A 54 1.86 4.31 12.24
C HIS A 54 2.89 4.07 13.34
N LYS A 55 3.60 5.13 13.67
CA LYS A 55 4.53 5.14 14.79
C LYS A 55 4.49 6.51 15.49
N HIS A 56 4.38 6.47 16.81
CA HIS A 56 4.44 7.67 17.64
C HIS A 56 5.90 7.94 18.03
N TYR A 57 6.34 9.16 17.78
CA TYR A 57 7.59 9.70 18.27
C TYR A 57 7.30 10.71 19.38
N ALA A 58 8.33 11.23 20.05
CA ALA A 58 8.14 12.16 21.17
C ALA A 58 7.32 13.40 20.80
N ASP A 59 7.55 13.97 19.63
CA ASP A 59 6.95 15.24 19.19
C ASP A 59 5.93 15.10 18.05
N TYR A 60 5.80 13.90 17.44
CA TYR A 60 4.94 13.71 16.28
C TYR A 60 4.61 12.25 16.04
N THR A 61 3.64 12.01 15.17
CA THR A 61 3.26 10.67 14.69
C THR A 61 3.48 10.59 13.18
N VAL A 62 4.01 9.48 12.72
CA VAL A 62 4.16 9.19 11.29
C VAL A 62 3.17 8.10 10.91
N TRP A 63 2.44 8.33 9.82
CA TRP A 63 1.49 7.40 9.24
C TRP A 63 1.97 7.04 7.84
N LYS A 64 1.93 5.75 7.49
CA LYS A 64 2.32 5.29 6.15
C LYS A 64 1.39 4.20 5.66
N ARG A 65 1.23 4.13 4.35
CA ARG A 65 0.59 3.01 3.67
C ARG A 65 1.68 2.06 3.19
N LEU A 66 2.11 1.14 4.06
CA LEU A 66 3.19 0.19 3.78
C LEU A 66 2.67 -1.15 3.26
N ASP A 67 1.44 -1.49 3.61
CA ASP A 67 0.78 -2.75 3.24
C ASP A 67 -0.13 -2.46 2.06
N GLN A 68 0.11 -3.14 0.95
CA GLN A 68 -0.58 -2.85 -0.31
C GLN A 68 -0.97 -4.14 -1.01
N VAL A 69 -1.95 -4.02 -1.90
CA VAL A 69 -2.32 -5.08 -2.83
C VAL A 69 -2.09 -4.56 -4.24
N VAL A 70 -1.29 -5.27 -5.00
CA VAL A 70 -1.00 -4.93 -6.39
C VAL A 70 -1.37 -6.12 -7.29
N ALA A 71 -1.77 -5.82 -8.50
CA ALA A 71 -2.21 -6.86 -9.44
C ALA A 71 -1.84 -6.49 -10.87
N THR A 72 -1.75 -7.53 -11.71
CA THR A 72 -1.56 -7.33 -13.14
C THR A 72 -2.86 -6.93 -13.81
N ASN A 73 -2.77 -6.38 -15.01
CA ASN A 73 -3.94 -5.99 -15.80
C ASN A 73 -4.87 -7.19 -16.07
N ASP A 74 -4.32 -8.38 -16.26
CA ASP A 74 -5.10 -9.60 -16.43
C ASP A 74 -5.99 -9.88 -15.22
N TRP A 75 -5.46 -9.71 -14.01
CA TRP A 75 -6.24 -9.86 -12.78
C TRP A 75 -7.40 -8.85 -12.74
N PHE A 76 -7.11 -7.59 -13.02
CA PHE A 76 -8.14 -6.55 -13.03
C PHE A 76 -9.28 -6.89 -13.99
N SER A 77 -8.94 -7.43 -15.17
CA SER A 77 -9.94 -7.81 -16.17
C SER A 77 -10.80 -8.98 -15.73
N MET A 78 -10.23 -9.92 -14.99
CA MET A 78 -10.94 -11.13 -14.53
C MET A 78 -11.80 -10.89 -13.29
N PHE A 79 -11.38 -9.97 -12.42
CA PHE A 79 -12.01 -9.73 -11.11
C PHE A 79 -12.38 -8.25 -10.94
N LEU A 80 -13.24 -7.77 -11.82
CA LEU A 80 -13.77 -6.41 -11.73
C LEU A 80 -14.55 -6.24 -10.44
N GLY A 81 -14.34 -5.13 -9.76
CA GLY A 81 -15.02 -4.83 -8.52
C GLY A 81 -14.33 -5.36 -7.25
N THR A 82 -13.15 -5.98 -7.37
CA THR A 82 -12.34 -6.34 -6.20
C THR A 82 -12.07 -5.10 -5.35
N LYS A 83 -12.29 -5.22 -4.04
CA LYS A 83 -12.08 -4.13 -3.08
C LYS A 83 -11.07 -4.54 -2.02
N ILE A 84 -10.26 -3.57 -1.59
CA ILE A 84 -9.25 -3.76 -0.56
C ILE A 84 -9.66 -2.94 0.65
N HIS A 85 -9.72 -3.59 1.81
CA HIS A 85 -10.02 -2.94 3.09
C HIS A 85 -8.81 -3.01 4.02
N HIS A 86 -8.62 -1.94 4.79
CA HIS A 86 -7.60 -1.88 5.83
C HIS A 86 -8.31 -2.07 7.18
N LEU A 87 -8.04 -3.20 7.84
CA LEU A 87 -8.70 -3.55 9.10
C LEU A 87 -7.77 -3.32 10.29
N ASP A 88 -8.32 -2.78 11.38
CA ASP A 88 -7.58 -2.61 12.62
C ASP A 88 -7.23 -3.96 13.24
N VAL A 89 -5.99 -4.07 13.72
CA VAL A 89 -5.49 -5.21 14.48
C VAL A 89 -4.95 -4.70 15.80
N THR A 90 -5.53 -5.14 16.92
CA THR A 90 -5.24 -4.58 18.25
C THR A 90 -3.83 -4.87 18.74
N THR A 91 -3.15 -5.88 18.20
CA THR A 91 -1.84 -6.33 18.65
C THR A 91 -0.72 -5.98 17.68
N SER A 92 -0.99 -5.18 16.64
CA SER A 92 -0.02 -4.84 15.60
C SER A 92 -0.03 -3.35 15.29
N ASP A 93 1.16 -2.81 14.92
CA ASP A 93 1.29 -1.46 14.38
C ASP A 93 0.75 -1.35 12.95
N HIS A 94 0.53 -2.48 12.30
CA HIS A 94 -0.01 -2.58 10.94
C HIS A 94 -1.51 -2.93 10.98
N LYS A 95 -2.24 -2.45 9.97
CA LYS A 95 -3.60 -2.93 9.69
C LYS A 95 -3.52 -4.19 8.85
N ALA A 96 -4.54 -5.04 8.96
CA ALA A 96 -4.68 -6.20 8.08
C ALA A 96 -5.26 -5.78 6.73
N LEU A 97 -4.87 -6.47 5.67
CA LEU A 97 -5.46 -6.30 4.35
C LEU A 97 -6.57 -7.33 4.16
N TRP A 98 -7.77 -6.85 3.83
CA TRP A 98 -8.91 -7.70 3.50
C TRP A 98 -9.27 -7.52 2.02
N ILE A 99 -9.08 -8.58 1.25
CA ILE A 99 -9.32 -8.58 -0.19
C ILE A 99 -10.71 -9.20 -0.44
N VAL A 100 -11.60 -8.40 -1.00
CA VAL A 100 -12.97 -8.84 -1.36
C VAL A 100 -13.06 -8.89 -2.88
N PRO A 101 -13.00 -10.07 -3.47
CA PRO A 101 -13.06 -10.24 -4.93
C PRO A 101 -14.39 -9.79 -5.54
#